data_78db9e574aebc8311a0fa191f2bde1c1
#
_entry.id   78db9e574aebc8311a0fa191f2bde1c1
#
_cell.length_a   1.000
_cell.length_b   1.000
_cell.length_c   1.000
_cell.angle_alpha   90.00
_cell.angle_beta   90.00
_cell.angle_gamma   90.00
#
_symmetry.space_group_name_H-M   'P 1'
#
loop_
_entity.id
_entity.type
_entity.pdbx_description
1 polymer ?
#
loop_
_entity_poly.entity_id
_entity_poly.type
_entity_poly.pdbx_seq_one_letter_code
_entity_poly.pdbx_strand_id
1 'polypeptide(L)'
;MEMGNAWEPGQPIMSTLALKALIRFTEKGKLNLCQQFICYNPARLPSPAQWVNVDRIRVKDSYTHVWWMSPSQRPKANNRNVLVEYSKSMKLLLKNKKYNFGKRPSEFVIGEKSFFTNNAGAIPSNVLTIANTSSSDDYQNYCREKGLQLHPARMPGKLAEFFIKFLTDKNDLVLDPFGGSNTTGASAQELGRRWISVEPQKDYIIGSKARFKKKKVNKKQKKKIKRKLKTA
;
A
#
# COMPACT_ATOMS: atom_id res chain seq x y z
N MET A 1 8.11 -6.94 -0.17
CA MET A 1 7.36 -8.22 -0.09
C MET A 1 6.17 -8.04 0.83
N GLU A 2 4.96 -8.36 0.39
CA GLU A 2 3.76 -8.41 1.24
C GLU A 2 3.51 -9.85 1.67
N MET A 3 3.12 -10.06 2.93
CA MET A 3 2.77 -11.39 3.45
C MET A 3 1.70 -11.28 4.54
N GLY A 4 0.64 -12.08 4.38
CA GLY A 4 -0.42 -12.20 5.37
C GLY A 4 -0.03 -13.07 6.56
N ASN A 5 -0.80 -12.94 7.64
CA ASN A 5 -0.73 -13.87 8.75
C ASN A 5 -1.30 -15.24 8.34
N ALA A 6 -0.70 -16.31 8.86
CA ALA A 6 -1.16 -17.68 8.70
C ALA A 6 -1.36 -18.31 10.07
N TRP A 7 -2.11 -19.40 10.12
CA TRP A 7 -2.37 -20.19 11.32
C TRP A 7 -1.82 -21.59 11.17
N GLU A 8 -1.50 -22.21 12.28
CA GLU A 8 -1.26 -23.66 12.28
C GLU A 8 -2.58 -24.37 11.95
N PRO A 9 -2.57 -25.37 11.06
CA PRO A 9 -3.79 -26.07 10.64
C PRO A 9 -4.58 -26.63 11.82
N GLY A 10 -5.86 -26.29 11.92
CA GLY A 10 -6.75 -26.78 12.98
C GLY A 10 -6.48 -26.22 14.38
N GLN A 11 -5.59 -25.23 14.53
CA GLN A 11 -5.19 -24.66 15.83
C GLN A 11 -5.44 -23.16 15.91
N PRO A 12 -5.81 -22.61 17.09
CA PRO A 12 -6.02 -21.18 17.29
C PRO A 12 -4.72 -20.38 17.43
N ILE A 13 -3.58 -20.93 17.04
CA ILE A 13 -2.26 -20.32 17.16
C ILE A 13 -1.76 -19.82 15.81
N MET A 14 -1.00 -18.71 15.85
CA MET A 14 -0.41 -18.13 14.65
C MET A 14 0.82 -18.93 14.21
N SER A 15 0.90 -19.19 12.91
CA SER A 15 2.11 -19.74 12.31
C SER A 15 3.21 -18.69 12.22
N THR A 16 4.44 -19.10 12.47
CA THR A 16 5.63 -18.24 12.29
C THR A 16 6.12 -18.16 10.84
N LEU A 17 5.33 -18.67 9.87
CA LEU A 17 5.71 -18.73 8.46
C LEU A 17 6.14 -17.37 7.90
N ALA A 18 5.40 -16.30 8.21
CA ALA A 18 5.72 -14.96 7.74
C ALA A 18 7.12 -14.51 8.24
N LEU A 19 7.42 -14.70 9.52
CA LEU A 19 8.71 -14.34 10.11
C LEU A 19 9.86 -15.19 9.54
N LYS A 20 9.64 -16.50 9.38
CA LYS A 20 10.60 -17.40 8.74
C LYS A 20 10.89 -17.00 7.30
N ALA A 21 9.87 -16.56 6.55
CA ALA A 21 10.04 -16.04 5.20
C ALA A 21 10.90 -14.77 5.19
N LEU A 22 10.64 -13.80 6.08
CA LEU A 22 11.46 -12.60 6.21
C LEU A 22 12.95 -12.96 6.45
N ILE A 23 13.21 -13.81 7.44
CA ILE A 23 14.58 -14.24 7.78
C ILE A 23 15.26 -14.89 6.59
N ARG A 24 14.57 -15.83 5.91
CA ARG A 24 15.13 -16.49 4.71
C ARG A 24 15.42 -15.54 3.56
N PHE A 25 14.55 -14.55 3.32
CA PHE A 25 14.78 -13.56 2.27
C PHE A 25 15.97 -12.67 2.59
N THR A 26 16.14 -12.24 3.83
CA THR A 26 17.28 -11.41 4.23
C THR A 26 18.58 -12.20 4.19
N GLU A 27 18.64 -13.40 4.75
CA GLU A 27 19.84 -14.23 4.82
C GLU A 27 20.25 -14.78 3.45
N LYS A 28 19.36 -15.55 2.80
CA LYS A 28 19.67 -16.19 1.51
C LYS A 28 19.72 -15.22 0.34
N GLY A 29 18.89 -14.18 0.35
CA GLY A 29 18.88 -13.12 -0.64
C GLY A 29 19.96 -12.08 -0.44
N LYS A 30 20.72 -12.13 0.68
CA LYS A 30 21.70 -11.11 1.08
C LYS A 30 21.09 -9.71 1.03
N LEU A 31 19.88 -9.58 1.57
CA LEU A 31 19.11 -8.34 1.55
C LEU A 31 19.11 -7.70 2.94
N ASN A 32 19.24 -6.38 2.97
CA ASN A 32 19.03 -5.59 4.18
C ASN A 32 17.55 -5.30 4.36
N LEU A 33 17.00 -5.54 5.54
CA LEU A 33 15.66 -5.05 5.90
C LEU A 33 15.73 -3.54 6.14
N CYS A 34 15.24 -2.75 5.18
CA CYS A 34 15.27 -1.29 5.26
C CYS A 34 14.18 -0.76 6.20
N GLN A 35 12.96 -1.29 6.06
CA GLN A 35 11.85 -0.91 6.93
C GLN A 35 10.75 -1.96 6.91
N GLN A 36 10.08 -2.14 8.05
CA GLN A 36 8.84 -2.90 8.17
C GLN A 36 7.65 -1.95 8.12
N PHE A 37 6.66 -2.32 7.31
CA PHE A 37 5.36 -1.67 7.24
C PHE A 37 4.27 -2.65 7.66
N ILE A 38 3.19 -2.09 8.20
CA ILE A 38 1.94 -2.79 8.48
C ILE A 38 0.87 -2.22 7.55
N CYS A 39 0.27 -3.06 6.72
CA CYS A 39 -0.91 -2.69 5.94
C CYS A 39 -2.16 -3.09 6.73
N TYR A 40 -2.76 -2.15 7.43
CA TYR A 40 -3.97 -2.35 8.23
C TYR A 40 -5.23 -2.17 7.37
N ASN A 41 -6.09 -3.20 7.37
CA ASN A 41 -7.39 -3.16 6.72
C ASN A 41 -8.52 -3.10 7.77
N PRO A 42 -9.08 -1.92 8.06
CA PRO A 42 -10.14 -1.79 9.07
C PRO A 42 -11.43 -2.53 8.71
N ALA A 43 -11.67 -2.73 7.41
CA ALA A 43 -12.87 -3.39 6.88
C ALA A 43 -12.73 -4.93 6.78
N ARG A 44 -11.63 -5.51 7.28
CA ARG A 44 -11.44 -6.95 7.22
C ARG A 44 -12.47 -7.65 8.12
N LEU A 45 -13.14 -8.65 7.54
CA LEU A 45 -14.10 -9.46 8.28
C LEU A 45 -13.40 -10.24 9.41
N PRO A 46 -14.13 -10.58 10.50
CA PRO A 46 -13.57 -11.40 11.57
C PRO A 46 -13.06 -12.73 11.02
N SER A 47 -11.75 -12.96 11.16
CA SER A 47 -11.06 -14.16 10.67
C SER A 47 -9.90 -14.48 11.61
N PRO A 48 -9.62 -15.75 11.90
CA PRO A 48 -10.40 -16.94 11.51
C PRO A 48 -11.75 -17.04 12.24
N ALA A 49 -12.82 -17.33 11.50
CA ALA A 49 -14.18 -17.25 12.01
C ALA A 49 -14.43 -18.16 13.22
N GLN A 50 -13.90 -19.40 13.22
CA GLN A 50 -14.06 -20.33 14.32
C GLN A 50 -13.59 -19.72 15.64
N TRP A 51 -12.36 -19.24 15.71
CA TRP A 51 -11.76 -18.79 16.97
C TRP A 51 -12.10 -17.34 17.34
N VAL A 52 -12.51 -16.53 16.38
CA VAL A 52 -12.90 -15.14 16.63
C VAL A 52 -14.39 -15.03 16.96
N ASN A 53 -15.26 -15.71 16.20
CA ASN A 53 -16.72 -15.55 16.33
C ASN A 53 -17.38 -16.65 17.14
N VAL A 54 -16.93 -17.91 17.03
CA VAL A 54 -17.53 -19.06 17.69
C VAL A 54 -16.90 -19.25 19.06
N ASP A 55 -15.60 -19.56 19.11
CA ASP A 55 -14.90 -19.85 20.35
C ASP A 55 -14.54 -18.60 21.15
N ARG A 56 -14.48 -17.44 20.50
CA ARG A 56 -14.20 -16.12 21.09
C ARG A 56 -12.88 -16.03 21.88
N ILE A 57 -11.88 -16.78 21.47
CA ILE A 57 -10.56 -16.85 22.10
C ILE A 57 -9.49 -16.05 21.37
N ARG A 58 -9.84 -15.40 20.24
CA ARG A 58 -8.94 -14.53 19.47
C ARG A 58 -9.65 -13.25 19.05
N VAL A 59 -8.84 -12.21 18.81
CA VAL A 59 -9.28 -11.02 18.04
C VAL A 59 -9.05 -11.24 16.55
N LYS A 60 -9.73 -10.47 15.69
CA LYS A 60 -9.59 -10.59 14.24
C LYS A 60 -8.21 -10.15 13.77
N ASP A 61 -7.63 -10.90 12.84
CA ASP A 61 -6.42 -10.48 12.12
C ASP A 61 -6.79 -9.44 11.07
N SER A 62 -6.26 -8.23 11.20
CA SER A 62 -6.68 -7.09 10.36
C SER A 62 -5.54 -6.46 9.58
N TYR A 63 -4.35 -7.04 9.58
CA TYR A 63 -3.20 -6.48 8.86
C TYR A 63 -2.42 -7.54 8.08
N THR A 64 -1.59 -7.06 7.16
CA THR A 64 -0.53 -7.83 6.50
C THR A 64 0.81 -7.15 6.74
N HIS A 65 1.88 -7.94 6.75
CA HIS A 65 3.24 -7.42 6.78
C HIS A 65 3.65 -6.96 5.39
N VAL A 66 4.34 -5.83 5.31
CA VAL A 66 5.03 -5.42 4.09
C VAL A 66 6.46 -5.06 4.45
N TRP A 67 7.42 -5.77 3.87
CA TRP A 67 8.83 -5.56 4.14
C TRP A 67 9.50 -4.92 2.93
N TRP A 68 10.11 -3.76 3.17
CA TRP A 68 11.00 -3.14 2.23
C TRP A 68 12.42 -3.64 2.48
N MET A 69 12.97 -4.31 1.49
CA MET A 69 14.30 -4.89 1.54
C MET A 69 15.12 -4.41 0.34
N SER A 70 16.44 -4.32 0.51
CA SER A 70 17.37 -3.88 -0.53
C SER A 70 18.72 -4.57 -0.39
N PRO A 71 19.43 -4.86 -1.51
CA PRO A 71 20.82 -5.28 -1.45
C PRO A 71 21.77 -4.16 -0.98
N SER A 72 21.34 -2.90 -1.08
CA SER A 72 22.11 -1.73 -0.64
C SER A 72 21.69 -1.28 0.77
N GLN A 73 22.67 -0.89 1.59
CA GLN A 73 22.42 -0.24 2.88
C GLN A 73 21.89 1.19 2.73
N ARG A 74 22.06 1.81 1.57
CA ARG A 74 21.47 3.10 1.19
C ARG A 74 20.59 2.93 -0.04
N PRO A 75 19.37 2.38 0.15
CA PRO A 75 18.47 2.10 -0.95
C PRO A 75 17.87 3.39 -1.53
N LYS A 76 17.53 3.33 -2.81
CA LYS A 76 16.75 4.39 -3.48
C LYS A 76 15.37 4.49 -2.84
N ALA A 77 15.02 5.66 -2.32
CA ALA A 77 13.70 5.97 -1.80
C ALA A 77 13.51 7.49 -1.69
N ASN A 78 12.26 7.95 -1.83
CA ASN A 78 11.94 9.36 -1.64
C ASN A 78 10.55 9.50 -0.98
N ASN A 79 10.52 9.80 0.31
CA ASN A 79 9.27 9.97 1.06
C ASN A 79 8.47 11.22 0.67
N ARG A 80 9.08 12.19 -0.03
CA ARG A 80 8.37 13.36 -0.57
C ARG A 80 7.34 12.99 -1.63
N ASN A 81 7.51 11.84 -2.30
CA ASN A 81 6.58 11.35 -3.31
C ASN A 81 5.30 10.73 -2.72
N VAL A 82 5.27 10.52 -1.40
CA VAL A 82 4.18 9.83 -0.68
C VAL A 82 3.65 10.61 0.52
N LEU A 83 3.89 11.93 0.55
CA LEU A 83 3.39 12.78 1.64
C LEU A 83 1.87 12.67 1.76
N VAL A 84 1.40 12.73 2.99
CA VAL A 84 -0.02 12.77 3.33
C VAL A 84 -0.42 14.18 3.76
N GLU A 85 -1.71 14.45 3.76
CA GLU A 85 -2.22 15.73 4.18
C GLU A 85 -1.86 16.03 5.66
N TYR A 86 -1.46 17.28 5.95
CA TYR A 86 -1.23 17.70 7.32
C TYR A 86 -2.48 17.52 8.19
N SER A 87 -2.29 17.09 9.43
CA SER A 87 -3.34 17.09 10.45
C SER A 87 -3.87 18.50 10.69
N LYS A 88 -5.07 18.59 11.25
CA LYS A 88 -5.67 19.90 11.64
C LYS A 88 -4.75 20.69 12.58
N SER A 89 -4.15 20.01 13.57
CA SER A 89 -3.19 20.62 14.50
C SER A 89 -1.94 21.14 13.80
N MET A 90 -1.37 20.38 12.84
CA MET A 90 -0.21 20.85 12.08
C MET A 90 -0.54 22.04 11.18
N LYS A 91 -1.71 22.06 10.54
CA LYS A 91 -2.20 23.20 9.76
C LYS A 91 -2.33 24.47 10.64
N LEU A 92 -2.86 24.31 11.85
CA LEU A 92 -2.99 25.40 12.82
C LEU A 92 -1.62 25.90 13.30
N LEU A 93 -0.68 24.98 13.57
CA LEU A 93 0.69 25.32 13.95
C LEU A 93 1.39 26.12 12.85
N LEU A 94 1.30 25.69 11.60
CA LEU A 94 1.88 26.40 10.46
C LEU A 94 1.29 27.79 10.29
N LYS A 95 -0.01 27.96 10.55
CA LYS A 95 -0.71 29.26 10.50
C LYS A 95 -0.27 30.19 11.63
N ASN A 96 -0.28 29.70 12.87
CA ASN A 96 -0.06 30.52 14.07
C ASN A 96 1.42 30.63 14.45
N LYS A 97 2.30 29.81 13.88
CA LYS A 97 3.73 29.75 14.22
C LYS A 97 4.00 29.61 15.72
N LYS A 98 3.15 28.78 16.39
CA LYS A 98 3.24 28.60 17.85
C LYS A 98 3.15 27.11 18.21
N TYR A 99 4.11 26.62 18.98
CA TYR A 99 4.13 25.26 19.55
C TYR A 99 5.07 25.22 20.76
N ASN A 100 5.03 24.14 21.52
CA ASN A 100 5.95 23.97 22.65
C ASN A 100 7.31 23.47 22.13
N PHE A 101 8.35 24.25 22.36
CA PHE A 101 9.75 23.93 22.06
C PHE A 101 10.55 23.68 23.35
N GLY A 102 11.84 23.32 23.22
CA GLY A 102 12.73 23.04 24.34
C GLY A 102 12.94 21.55 24.64
N LYS A 103 13.59 21.30 25.78
CA LYS A 103 13.93 19.94 26.23
C LYS A 103 12.68 19.18 26.67
N ARG A 104 12.57 17.91 26.26
CA ARG A 104 11.51 16.98 26.65
C ARG A 104 12.00 16.04 27.76
N PRO A 105 11.09 15.43 28.53
CA PRO A 105 11.46 14.41 29.53
C PRO A 105 12.28 13.24 28.95
N SER A 106 12.13 12.97 27.65
CA SER A 106 12.90 11.96 26.90
C SER A 106 14.27 12.43 26.40
N GLU A 107 14.82 13.51 26.96
CA GLU A 107 16.10 14.15 26.55
C GLU A 107 16.07 14.76 25.12
N PHE A 108 15.00 14.59 24.37
CA PHE A 108 14.88 15.14 23.03
C PHE A 108 14.64 16.66 23.08
N VAL A 109 15.41 17.42 22.30
CA VAL A 109 15.29 18.88 22.20
C VAL A 109 14.55 19.27 20.92
N ILE A 110 13.46 20.01 21.07
CA ILE A 110 12.72 20.60 19.95
C ILE A 110 13.13 22.04 19.78
N GLY A 111 13.72 22.38 18.64
CA GLY A 111 14.16 23.76 18.34
C GLY A 111 12.96 24.70 18.09
N GLU A 112 13.17 25.97 18.33
CA GLU A 112 12.13 27.01 18.24
C GLU A 112 11.47 27.20 16.89
N LYS A 113 12.11 26.76 15.80
CA LYS A 113 11.61 26.89 14.42
C LYS A 113 11.46 25.57 13.69
N SER A 114 11.62 24.43 14.40
CA SER A 114 11.69 23.09 13.78
C SER A 114 10.48 22.73 12.91
N PHE A 115 9.29 23.24 13.25
CA PHE A 115 8.05 22.90 12.56
C PHE A 115 7.45 24.04 11.73
N PHE A 116 8.17 25.16 11.52
CA PHE A 116 7.61 26.30 10.79
C PHE A 116 7.69 26.19 9.27
N THR A 117 8.47 25.26 8.77
CA THR A 117 8.61 25.02 7.32
C THR A 117 7.42 24.22 6.80
N ASN A 118 6.77 24.75 5.76
CA ASN A 118 5.75 24.00 5.04
C ASN A 118 6.42 23.08 4.01
N ASN A 119 6.45 21.78 4.29
CA ASN A 119 7.01 20.75 3.41
C ASN A 119 5.98 20.12 2.47
N ALA A 120 4.86 20.81 2.20
CA ALA A 120 3.75 20.39 1.35
C ALA A 120 2.97 19.15 1.85
N GLY A 121 3.28 18.64 3.04
CA GLY A 121 2.60 17.50 3.65
C GLY A 121 3.43 16.84 4.75
N ALA A 122 2.81 15.92 5.46
CA ALA A 122 3.43 15.13 6.51
C ALA A 122 4.01 13.83 5.95
N ILE A 123 5.15 13.41 6.49
CA ILE A 123 5.70 12.08 6.22
C ILE A 123 4.71 11.02 6.73
N PRO A 124 4.30 10.04 5.90
CA PRO A 124 3.36 9.01 6.32
C PRO A 124 3.95 8.08 7.37
N SER A 125 3.08 7.48 8.18
CA SER A 125 3.45 6.38 9.08
C SER A 125 3.79 5.11 8.29
N ASN A 126 4.60 4.23 8.87
CA ASN A 126 4.78 2.87 8.38
C ASN A 126 3.60 1.92 8.71
N VAL A 127 2.55 2.43 9.37
CA VAL A 127 1.25 1.76 9.49
C VAL A 127 0.31 2.38 8.45
N LEU A 128 0.09 1.66 7.34
CA LEU A 128 -0.74 2.11 6.24
C LEU A 128 -2.17 1.62 6.42
N THR A 129 -3.12 2.55 6.62
CA THR A 129 -4.55 2.20 6.71
C THR A 129 -5.16 2.16 5.33
N ILE A 130 -5.36 0.96 4.79
CA ILE A 130 -5.87 0.75 3.43
C ILE A 130 -7.02 -0.27 3.47
N ALA A 131 -8.25 0.20 3.29
CA ALA A 131 -9.39 -0.68 3.13
C ALA A 131 -9.37 -1.36 1.76
N ASN A 132 -9.60 -2.68 1.73
CA ASN A 132 -9.74 -3.44 0.49
C ASN A 132 -11.22 -3.81 0.26
N THR A 133 -12.04 -2.80 0.00
CA THR A 133 -13.50 -2.93 -0.14
C THR A 133 -13.99 -2.83 -1.58
N SER A 134 -13.08 -2.73 -2.56
CA SER A 134 -13.48 -2.65 -3.98
C SER A 134 -14.09 -3.97 -4.46
N SER A 135 -15.42 -3.99 -4.64
CA SER A 135 -16.18 -5.17 -5.07
C SER A 135 -16.55 -5.16 -6.56
N SER A 136 -16.27 -4.06 -7.28
CA SER A 136 -16.69 -3.86 -8.67
C SER A 136 -15.72 -2.97 -9.45
N ASP A 137 -14.43 -3.36 -9.49
CA ASP A 137 -13.46 -2.71 -10.37
C ASP A 137 -13.56 -3.24 -11.82
N ASP A 138 -12.89 -2.56 -12.75
CA ASP A 138 -12.91 -2.90 -14.18
C ASP A 138 -12.44 -4.36 -14.42
N TYR A 139 -11.50 -4.88 -13.62
CA TYR A 139 -11.04 -6.26 -13.66
C TYR A 139 -12.17 -7.24 -13.30
N GLN A 140 -12.85 -7.02 -12.18
CA GLN A 140 -13.92 -7.92 -11.73
C GLN A 140 -15.10 -7.94 -12.68
N ASN A 141 -15.52 -6.76 -13.16
CA ASN A 141 -16.62 -6.65 -14.09
C ASN A 141 -16.31 -7.38 -15.39
N TYR A 142 -15.10 -7.21 -15.91
CA TYR A 142 -14.65 -7.90 -17.11
C TYR A 142 -14.57 -9.43 -16.92
N CYS A 143 -14.03 -9.90 -15.79
CA CYS A 143 -13.97 -11.32 -15.51
C CYS A 143 -15.37 -11.96 -15.42
N ARG A 144 -16.32 -11.28 -14.73
CA ARG A 144 -17.72 -11.75 -14.65
C ARG A 144 -18.37 -11.80 -16.03
N GLU A 145 -18.20 -10.75 -16.84
CA GLU A 145 -18.73 -10.68 -18.21
C GLU A 145 -18.20 -11.80 -19.10
N LYS A 146 -16.94 -12.20 -18.91
CA LYS A 146 -16.28 -13.21 -19.72
C LYS A 146 -16.28 -14.63 -19.12
N GLY A 147 -16.88 -14.82 -17.96
CA GLY A 147 -16.87 -16.13 -17.28
C GLY A 147 -15.47 -16.57 -16.83
N LEU A 148 -14.53 -15.60 -16.59
CA LEU A 148 -13.17 -15.90 -16.15
C LEU A 148 -13.10 -16.05 -14.63
N GLN A 149 -12.18 -16.90 -14.17
CA GLN A 149 -11.90 -17.05 -12.76
C GLN A 149 -11.36 -15.74 -12.15
N LEU A 150 -11.98 -15.30 -11.06
CA LEU A 150 -11.53 -14.14 -10.31
C LEU A 150 -10.35 -14.50 -9.41
N HIS A 151 -9.31 -13.66 -9.38
CA HIS A 151 -8.23 -13.79 -8.40
C HIS A 151 -8.78 -13.54 -6.99
N PRO A 152 -8.61 -14.49 -6.05
CA PRO A 152 -9.27 -14.43 -4.72
C PRO A 152 -8.67 -13.35 -3.81
N ALA A 153 -7.35 -13.13 -3.87
CA ALA A 153 -6.61 -12.24 -3.00
C ALA A 153 -5.97 -11.09 -3.78
N ARG A 154 -6.75 -10.04 -4.07
CA ARG A 154 -6.26 -8.91 -4.84
C ARG A 154 -5.64 -7.86 -3.94
N MET A 155 -4.41 -7.43 -4.27
CA MET A 155 -3.75 -6.32 -3.60
C MET A 155 -4.53 -5.01 -3.86
N PRO A 156 -4.72 -4.15 -2.83
CA PRO A 156 -5.28 -2.82 -3.03
C PRO A 156 -4.36 -1.97 -3.91
N GLY A 157 -4.92 -1.30 -4.94
CA GLY A 157 -4.12 -0.44 -5.83
C GLY A 157 -3.36 0.67 -5.10
N LYS A 158 -3.94 1.23 -4.04
CA LYS A 158 -3.29 2.23 -3.18
C LYS A 158 -2.00 1.73 -2.53
N LEU A 159 -1.91 0.43 -2.21
CA LEU A 159 -0.69 -0.16 -1.65
C LEU A 159 0.42 -0.21 -2.70
N ALA A 160 0.13 -0.72 -3.89
CA ALA A 160 1.06 -0.73 -5.02
C ALA A 160 1.51 0.70 -5.38
N GLU A 161 0.56 1.62 -5.50
CA GLU A 161 0.83 3.03 -5.80
C GLU A 161 1.78 3.68 -4.79
N PHE A 162 1.57 3.44 -3.48
CA PHE A 162 2.42 3.96 -2.42
C PHE A 162 3.88 3.51 -2.59
N PHE A 163 4.12 2.20 -2.71
CA PHE A 163 5.49 1.69 -2.82
C PHE A 163 6.15 2.04 -4.15
N ILE A 164 5.42 2.07 -5.25
CA ILE A 164 5.95 2.49 -6.55
C ILE A 164 6.40 3.96 -6.49
N LYS A 165 5.60 4.86 -5.91
CA LYS A 165 5.98 6.27 -5.73
C LYS A 165 7.16 6.43 -4.77
N PHE A 166 7.17 5.67 -3.68
CA PHE A 166 8.18 5.78 -2.63
C PHE A 166 9.56 5.31 -3.09
N LEU A 167 9.61 4.20 -3.87
CA LEU A 167 10.84 3.46 -4.15
C LEU A 167 11.36 3.60 -5.59
N THR A 168 10.61 4.26 -6.47
CA THR A 168 10.96 4.37 -7.89
C THR A 168 10.77 5.77 -8.44
N ASP A 169 11.49 6.08 -9.52
CA ASP A 169 11.29 7.26 -10.36
C ASP A 169 10.53 6.90 -11.65
N LYS A 170 10.13 7.91 -12.44
CA LYS A 170 9.56 7.69 -13.78
C LYS A 170 10.55 6.88 -14.64
N ASN A 171 10.01 6.00 -15.48
CA ASN A 171 10.74 5.09 -16.36
C ASN A 171 11.55 3.97 -15.67
N ASP A 172 11.60 3.90 -14.34
CA ASP A 172 12.12 2.73 -13.64
C ASP A 172 11.30 1.48 -13.99
N LEU A 173 11.93 0.31 -13.84
CA LEU A 173 11.29 -0.97 -14.05
C LEU A 173 10.71 -1.52 -12.74
N VAL A 174 9.43 -1.85 -12.75
CA VAL A 174 8.72 -2.55 -11.67
C VAL A 174 8.50 -3.99 -12.09
N LEU A 175 9.01 -4.94 -11.32
CA LEU A 175 8.82 -6.38 -11.54
C LEU A 175 7.89 -6.94 -10.47
N ASP A 176 6.86 -7.66 -10.90
CA ASP A 176 5.97 -8.43 -10.01
C ASP A 176 6.00 -9.91 -10.45
N PRO A 177 6.74 -10.79 -9.74
CA PRO A 177 6.83 -12.21 -10.07
C PRO A 177 5.57 -13.01 -9.73
N PHE A 178 4.58 -12.41 -9.06
CA PHE A 178 3.32 -13.01 -8.65
C PHE A 178 2.15 -12.10 -9.03
N GLY A 179 2.02 -11.78 -10.31
CA GLY A 179 1.16 -10.72 -10.84
C GLY A 179 -0.31 -10.83 -10.49
N GLY A 180 -0.87 -12.02 -10.40
CA GLY A 180 -2.28 -12.23 -10.11
C GLY A 180 -3.18 -11.42 -11.03
N SER A 181 -4.00 -10.54 -10.46
CA SER A 181 -4.84 -9.61 -11.23
C SER A 181 -4.09 -8.40 -11.81
N ASN A 182 -2.76 -8.39 -11.72
CA ASN A 182 -1.84 -7.37 -12.23
C ASN A 182 -2.13 -5.94 -11.76
N THR A 183 -2.43 -5.80 -10.48
CA THR A 183 -2.62 -4.49 -9.84
C THR A 183 -1.32 -3.68 -9.83
N THR A 184 -0.19 -4.34 -9.58
CA THR A 184 1.15 -3.71 -9.58
C THR A 184 1.48 -3.12 -10.94
N GLY A 185 1.32 -3.90 -12.02
CA GLY A 185 1.60 -3.44 -13.39
C GLY A 185 0.70 -2.28 -13.81
N ALA A 186 -0.59 -2.33 -13.47
CA ALA A 186 -1.52 -1.25 -13.76
C ALA A 186 -1.12 0.05 -13.03
N SER A 187 -0.80 -0.04 -11.74
CA SER A 187 -0.34 1.11 -10.95
C SER A 187 0.99 1.66 -11.48
N ALA A 188 1.92 0.79 -11.88
CA ALA A 188 3.20 1.20 -12.47
C ALA A 188 2.99 1.96 -13.78
N GLN A 189 2.15 1.46 -14.67
CA GLN A 189 1.81 2.12 -15.93
C GLN A 189 1.15 3.49 -15.71
N GLU A 190 0.18 3.60 -14.82
CA GLU A 190 -0.48 4.87 -14.49
C GLU A 190 0.51 5.91 -13.95
N LEU A 191 1.54 5.45 -13.23
CA LEU A 191 2.59 6.31 -12.67
C LEU A 191 3.76 6.56 -13.63
N GLY A 192 3.72 6.07 -14.86
CA GLY A 192 4.77 6.26 -15.87
C GLY A 192 6.04 5.43 -15.60
N ARG A 193 5.90 4.27 -15.00
CA ARG A 193 6.96 3.28 -14.83
C ARG A 193 6.81 2.19 -15.87
N ARG A 194 7.93 1.58 -16.28
CA ARG A 194 7.91 0.32 -17.03
C ARG A 194 7.58 -0.82 -16.06
N TRP A 195 7.00 -1.90 -16.57
CA TRP A 195 6.65 -3.01 -15.70
C TRP A 195 6.77 -4.35 -16.42
N ILE A 196 7.06 -5.38 -15.64
CA ILE A 196 6.99 -6.80 -16.02
C ILE A 196 6.19 -7.50 -14.92
N SER A 197 5.24 -8.33 -15.32
CA SER A 197 4.44 -9.14 -14.41
C SER A 197 4.44 -10.58 -14.88
N VAL A 198 4.67 -11.51 -13.96
CA VAL A 198 4.66 -12.95 -14.23
C VAL A 198 3.47 -13.58 -13.50
N GLU A 199 2.67 -14.35 -14.24
CA GLU A 199 1.49 -15.02 -13.69
C GLU A 199 1.23 -16.31 -14.49
N PRO A 200 1.22 -17.48 -13.86
CA PRO A 200 0.97 -18.74 -14.56
C PRO A 200 -0.50 -18.98 -14.91
N GLN A 201 -1.45 -18.39 -14.15
CA GLN A 201 -2.88 -18.62 -14.34
C GLN A 201 -3.44 -17.80 -15.51
N LYS A 202 -3.81 -18.50 -16.58
CA LYS A 202 -4.28 -17.90 -17.84
C LYS A 202 -5.46 -16.96 -17.67
N ASP A 203 -6.44 -17.31 -16.85
CA ASP A 203 -7.63 -16.49 -16.60
C ASP A 203 -7.28 -15.15 -15.94
N TYR A 204 -6.30 -15.16 -15.00
CA TYR A 204 -5.83 -13.94 -14.35
C TYR A 204 -5.13 -13.03 -15.34
N ILE A 205 -4.30 -13.61 -16.26
CA ILE A 205 -3.64 -12.85 -17.33
C ILE A 205 -4.68 -12.20 -18.24
N ILE A 206 -5.68 -12.97 -18.70
CA ILE A 206 -6.73 -12.46 -19.59
C ILE A 206 -7.54 -11.37 -18.89
N GLY A 207 -7.99 -11.64 -17.66
CA GLY A 207 -8.76 -10.70 -16.85
C GLY A 207 -8.01 -9.40 -16.58
N SER A 208 -6.70 -9.47 -16.32
CA SER A 208 -5.86 -8.31 -16.01
C SER A 208 -5.83 -7.27 -17.14
N LYS A 209 -6.04 -7.68 -18.41
CA LYS A 209 -6.09 -6.78 -19.57
C LYS A 209 -7.13 -5.66 -19.40
N ALA A 210 -8.18 -5.89 -18.63
CA ALA A 210 -9.20 -4.88 -18.36
C ALA A 210 -8.66 -3.65 -17.63
N ARG A 211 -7.60 -3.82 -16.80
CA ARG A 211 -6.97 -2.72 -16.06
C ARG A 211 -6.25 -1.72 -16.95
N PHE A 212 -5.84 -2.13 -18.15
CA PHE A 212 -5.07 -1.34 -19.11
C PHE A 212 -5.95 -0.67 -20.20
N LYS A 213 -7.25 -0.94 -20.21
CA LYS A 213 -8.16 -0.26 -21.12
C LYS A 213 -8.26 1.21 -20.71
N LYS A 214 -8.03 2.13 -21.66
CA LYS A 214 -8.21 3.58 -21.41
C LYS A 214 -9.63 3.82 -20.90
N LYS A 215 -9.77 4.33 -19.69
CA LYS A 215 -11.08 4.73 -19.16
C LYS A 215 -11.69 5.76 -20.08
N LYS A 216 -12.82 5.43 -20.72
CA LYS A 216 -13.61 6.44 -21.45
C LYS A 216 -14.02 7.51 -20.44
N VAL A 217 -13.40 8.69 -20.50
CA VAL A 217 -13.70 9.80 -19.58
C VAL A 217 -15.16 10.19 -19.83
N ASN A 218 -16.01 9.91 -18.85
CA ASN A 218 -17.43 10.17 -18.93
C ASN A 218 -17.68 11.68 -19.13
N LYS A 219 -18.66 12.07 -19.96
CA LYS A 219 -18.98 13.49 -20.25
C LYS A 219 -19.14 14.34 -18.96
N LYS A 220 -19.63 13.73 -17.86
CA LYS A 220 -19.73 14.38 -16.53
C LYS A 220 -18.36 14.70 -15.90
N GLN A 221 -17.36 13.83 -16.05
CA GLN A 221 -16.00 14.06 -15.55
C GLN A 221 -15.28 15.14 -16.39
N LYS A 222 -15.46 15.14 -17.71
CA LYS A 222 -14.94 16.22 -18.58
C LYS A 222 -15.50 17.60 -18.18
N LYS A 223 -16.79 17.70 -17.81
CA LYS A 223 -17.40 18.95 -17.31
C LYS A 223 -16.80 19.38 -15.95
N LYS A 224 -16.52 18.42 -15.06
CA LYS A 224 -15.94 18.72 -13.72
C LYS A 224 -14.48 19.18 -13.80
N ILE A 225 -13.71 18.60 -14.72
CA ILE A 225 -12.31 18.99 -15.01
C ILE A 225 -12.30 20.39 -15.65
N LYS A 226 -13.15 20.66 -16.67
CA LYS A 226 -13.27 21.98 -17.29
C LYS A 226 -13.72 23.09 -16.31
N ARG A 227 -14.56 22.76 -15.32
CA ARG A 227 -14.94 23.72 -14.26
C ARG A 227 -13.77 24.04 -13.32
N LYS A 228 -12.97 23.03 -12.91
CA LYS A 228 -11.78 23.26 -12.07
C LYS A 228 -10.66 24.05 -12.76
N LEU A 229 -10.51 23.90 -14.09
CA LEU A 229 -9.54 24.66 -14.88
C LEU A 229 -9.98 26.11 -15.18
N LYS A 230 -11.26 26.46 -14.96
CA LYS A 230 -11.76 27.84 -15.11
C LYS A 230 -11.77 28.63 -13.80
N THR A 231 -11.47 27.97 -12.66
CA THR A 231 -11.47 28.56 -11.32
C THR A 231 -10.07 28.55 -10.67
N ALA A 232 -9.04 28.18 -11.40
CA ALA A 232 -7.62 28.30 -11.10
C ALA A 232 -6.97 29.31 -12.07
#